data_8fce1c4d74b9f74e3bfe7738e3f8b7a2
#
_entry.id   8fce1c4d74b9f74e3bfe7738e3f8b7a2
#
_cell.length_a   1.000
_cell.length_b   1.000
_cell.length_c   1.000
_cell.angle_alpha   90.00
_cell.angle_beta   90.00
_cell.angle_gamma   90.00
#
_symmetry.space_group_name_H-M   'P 1'
#
loop_
_entity.id
_entity.type
_entity.pdbx_description
1 polymer ?
#
loop_
_entity_poly.entity_id
_entity_poly.type
_entity_poly.pdbx_seq_one_letter_code
_entity_poly.pdbx_strand_id
1 'polypeptide(L)'
;MGFRNVVIKDSVFLVNGQPVKVKGVNRHESHPETGHYVTPEQMEEEVRMMKRANINHVRCSHYPADPYFYYLCDKYGIYVQDEANIESHGYYYGKESLSHPIEWMPAHVDRIMAMVERNKNHPCVIMWSLGNEAGPGQNFRSAEKMVKARDMSRPTHYERNNDIVDLGSNQYPSVDWTRSMAGNK
;
A
#
# COMPACT_ATOMS: atom_id res chain seq x y z
N MET A 1 -4.01 -15.39 14.74
CA MET A 1 -3.52 -14.04 15.12
C MET A 1 -2.00 -14.11 15.12
N GLY A 2 -1.30 -13.16 14.49
CA GLY A 2 0.14 -13.12 14.42
C GLY A 2 0.67 -11.77 14.90
N PHE A 3 1.92 -11.77 15.35
CA PHE A 3 2.62 -10.56 15.76
C PHE A 3 3.75 -10.28 14.76
N ARG A 4 4.00 -9.01 14.49
CA ARG A 4 5.15 -8.55 13.71
C ARG A 4 5.66 -7.23 14.25
N ASN A 5 6.93 -6.98 13.97
CA ASN A 5 7.56 -5.68 14.16
C ASN A 5 8.06 -5.21 12.79
N VAL A 6 7.72 -3.99 12.39
CA VAL A 6 8.20 -3.36 11.15
C VAL A 6 8.98 -2.11 11.53
N VAL A 7 10.21 -2.01 11.05
CA VAL A 7 11.09 -0.89 11.36
C VAL A 7 11.89 -0.52 10.11
N ILE A 8 12.04 0.78 9.87
CA ILE A 8 13.04 1.31 8.94
C ILE A 8 14.21 1.81 9.78
N LYS A 9 15.37 1.19 9.61
CA LYS A 9 16.60 1.55 10.31
C LYS A 9 17.75 1.65 9.34
N ASP A 10 18.46 2.77 9.37
CA ASP A 10 19.62 3.03 8.49
C ASP A 10 19.27 2.80 7.00
N SER A 11 18.10 3.28 6.57
CA SER A 11 17.53 3.09 5.23
C SER A 11 17.25 1.61 4.86
N VAL A 12 17.24 0.69 5.82
CA VAL A 12 16.90 -0.72 5.62
C VAL A 12 15.52 -1.02 6.19
N PHE A 13 14.68 -1.65 5.39
CA PHE A 13 13.36 -2.14 5.80
C PHE A 13 13.49 -3.48 6.51
N LEU A 14 13.05 -3.53 7.76
CA LEU A 14 13.16 -4.71 8.63
C LEU A 14 11.78 -5.22 9.01
N VAL A 15 11.59 -6.52 8.93
CA VAL A 15 10.42 -7.21 9.52
C VAL A 15 10.94 -8.23 10.53
N ASN A 16 10.50 -8.12 11.78
CA ASN A 16 10.95 -8.94 12.90
C ASN A 16 12.49 -8.95 13.06
N GLY A 17 13.12 -7.79 12.85
CA GLY A 17 14.56 -7.62 12.95
C GLY A 17 15.37 -8.17 11.77
N GLN A 18 14.73 -8.74 10.75
CA GLN A 18 15.40 -9.26 9.56
C GLN A 18 15.24 -8.29 8.38
N PRO A 19 16.33 -8.00 7.64
CA PRO A 19 16.23 -7.20 6.42
C PRO A 19 15.33 -7.89 5.38
N VAL A 20 14.38 -7.15 4.85
CA VAL A 20 13.47 -7.65 3.83
C VAL A 20 13.65 -6.87 2.54
N LYS A 21 13.98 -7.59 1.48
CA LYS A 21 13.92 -7.06 0.11
C LYS A 21 12.57 -7.40 -0.48
N VAL A 22 11.77 -6.37 -0.71
CA VAL A 22 10.44 -6.50 -1.30
C VAL A 22 10.55 -6.91 -2.76
N LYS A 23 9.96 -8.04 -3.11
CA LYS A 23 9.78 -8.54 -4.49
C LYS A 23 8.28 -8.66 -4.72
N GLY A 24 7.69 -7.56 -5.15
CA GLY A 24 6.24 -7.38 -5.16
C GLY A 24 5.62 -7.27 -6.53
N VAL A 25 4.31 -7.45 -6.55
CA VAL A 25 3.42 -7.20 -7.69
C VAL A 25 2.23 -6.36 -7.25
N ASN A 26 1.60 -5.67 -8.20
CA ASN A 26 0.29 -5.07 -8.00
C ASN A 26 -0.80 -6.13 -8.26
N ARG A 27 -1.89 -6.06 -7.52
CA ARG A 27 -3.05 -6.93 -7.70
C ARG A 27 -4.33 -6.12 -7.67
N HIS A 28 -5.18 -6.35 -8.67
CA HIS A 28 -6.57 -5.91 -8.69
C HIS A 28 -7.53 -7.04 -8.31
N GLU A 29 -8.67 -6.70 -7.70
CA GLU A 29 -9.80 -7.64 -7.55
C GLU A 29 -10.50 -7.81 -8.91
N SER A 30 -9.89 -8.57 -9.80
CA SER A 30 -10.44 -8.81 -11.13
C SER A 30 -10.04 -10.19 -11.68
N HIS A 31 -10.97 -10.81 -12.39
CA HIS A 31 -10.77 -12.09 -13.03
C HIS A 31 -11.32 -12.06 -14.47
N PRO A 32 -10.65 -12.69 -15.45
CA PRO A 32 -11.05 -12.58 -16.85
C PRO A 32 -12.48 -13.06 -17.16
N GLU A 33 -13.00 -13.99 -16.37
CA GLU A 33 -14.34 -14.55 -16.58
C GLU A 33 -15.42 -13.90 -15.72
N THR A 34 -15.08 -13.50 -14.48
CA THR A 34 -16.05 -13.05 -13.48
C THR A 34 -16.01 -11.54 -13.22
N GLY A 35 -15.14 -10.80 -13.88
CA GLY A 35 -15.00 -9.36 -13.72
C GLY A 35 -14.44 -9.00 -12.34
N HIS A 36 -15.09 -8.10 -11.61
CA HIS A 36 -14.67 -7.65 -10.27
C HIS A 36 -15.06 -8.60 -9.13
N TYR A 37 -15.57 -9.76 -9.46
CA TYR A 37 -15.80 -10.82 -8.49
C TYR A 37 -14.73 -11.91 -8.62
N VAL A 38 -13.96 -12.12 -7.56
CA VAL A 38 -12.92 -13.16 -7.48
C VAL A 38 -13.34 -14.16 -6.41
N THR A 39 -13.42 -15.45 -6.77
CA THR A 39 -13.83 -16.48 -5.80
C THR A 39 -12.71 -16.79 -4.79
N PRO A 40 -13.03 -17.38 -3.62
CA PRO A 40 -12.02 -17.83 -2.67
C PRO A 40 -10.96 -18.75 -3.29
N GLU A 41 -11.36 -19.67 -4.16
CA GLU A 41 -10.47 -20.61 -4.84
C GLU A 41 -9.52 -19.89 -5.81
N GLN A 42 -10.02 -18.89 -6.54
CA GLN A 42 -9.22 -18.05 -7.43
C GLN A 42 -8.22 -17.22 -6.64
N MET A 43 -8.62 -16.60 -5.53
CA MET A 43 -7.71 -15.85 -4.64
C MET A 43 -6.61 -16.76 -4.09
N GLU A 44 -6.95 -17.99 -3.65
CA GLU A 44 -5.95 -18.92 -3.13
C GLU A 44 -4.97 -19.35 -4.24
N GLU A 45 -5.43 -19.58 -5.45
CA GLU A 45 -4.54 -19.89 -6.58
C GLU A 45 -3.62 -18.72 -6.94
N GLU A 46 -4.12 -17.49 -6.94
CA GLU A 46 -3.29 -16.29 -7.13
C GLU A 46 -2.15 -16.20 -6.10
N VAL A 47 -2.46 -16.42 -4.82
CA VAL A 47 -1.46 -16.39 -3.75
C VAL A 47 -0.45 -17.53 -3.92
N ARG A 48 -0.90 -18.73 -4.32
CA ARG A 48 0.00 -19.85 -4.63
C ARG A 48 0.90 -19.56 -5.83
N MET A 49 0.38 -18.91 -6.87
CA MET A 49 1.18 -18.46 -8.02
C MET A 49 2.26 -17.46 -7.59
N MET A 50 1.93 -16.49 -6.75
CA MET A 50 2.92 -15.55 -6.20
C MET A 50 4.04 -16.31 -5.46
N LYS A 51 3.68 -17.28 -4.62
CA LYS A 51 4.69 -18.10 -3.91
C LYS A 51 5.58 -18.89 -4.86
N ARG A 52 5.01 -19.55 -5.88
CA ARG A 52 5.78 -20.30 -6.91
C ARG A 52 6.72 -19.38 -7.70
N ALA A 53 6.32 -18.13 -7.94
CA ALA A 53 7.13 -17.13 -8.62
C ALA A 53 8.15 -16.42 -7.70
N ASN A 54 8.29 -16.87 -6.43
CA ASN A 54 9.17 -16.24 -5.44
C ASN A 54 8.84 -14.76 -5.16
N ILE A 55 7.58 -14.39 -5.30
CA ILE A 55 7.02 -13.11 -4.91
C ILE A 55 6.74 -13.17 -3.41
N ASN A 56 7.15 -12.14 -2.67
CA ASN A 56 6.95 -12.05 -1.22
C ASN A 56 6.05 -10.90 -0.79
N HIS A 57 5.58 -10.10 -1.75
CA HIS A 57 4.83 -8.89 -1.45
C HIS A 57 3.76 -8.63 -2.51
N VAL A 58 2.63 -8.06 -2.10
CA VAL A 58 1.56 -7.62 -2.99
C VAL A 58 1.08 -6.23 -2.58
N ARG A 59 0.88 -5.34 -3.55
CA ARG A 59 0.16 -4.09 -3.37
C ARG A 59 -1.29 -4.29 -3.80
N CYS A 60 -2.22 -3.98 -2.89
CA CYS A 60 -3.65 -3.98 -3.19
C CYS A 60 -3.99 -2.73 -4.01
N SER A 61 -3.85 -2.82 -5.31
CA SER A 61 -4.06 -1.69 -6.22
C SER A 61 -5.50 -1.67 -6.77
N HIS A 62 -6.27 -0.59 -6.69
CA HIS A 62 -5.97 0.63 -5.91
C HIS A 62 -7.09 0.83 -4.89
N TYR A 63 -7.34 -0.19 -4.09
CA TYR A 63 -8.38 -0.28 -3.07
C TYR A 63 -8.11 -1.48 -2.15
N PRO A 64 -8.65 -1.49 -0.94
CA PRO A 64 -8.51 -2.64 -0.04
C PRO A 64 -9.14 -3.90 -0.63
N ALA A 65 -8.42 -5.01 -0.56
CA ALA A 65 -8.85 -6.31 -1.09
C ALA A 65 -9.98 -6.95 -0.27
N ASP A 66 -10.51 -8.08 -0.75
CA ASP A 66 -11.43 -8.93 0.00
C ASP A 66 -10.79 -9.39 1.32
N PRO A 67 -11.52 -9.44 2.44
CA PRO A 67 -10.99 -9.91 3.73
C PRO A 67 -10.35 -11.30 3.67
N TYR A 68 -10.88 -12.20 2.84
CA TYR A 68 -10.32 -13.53 2.67
C TYR A 68 -8.93 -13.51 2.04
N PHE A 69 -8.64 -12.54 1.15
CA PHE A 69 -7.31 -12.37 0.57
C PHE A 69 -6.24 -12.08 1.63
N TYR A 70 -6.54 -11.22 2.62
CA TYR A 70 -5.60 -10.96 3.73
C TYR A 70 -5.39 -12.21 4.59
N TYR A 71 -6.43 -12.99 4.84
CA TYR A 71 -6.28 -14.27 5.52
C TYR A 71 -5.34 -15.22 4.76
N LEU A 72 -5.46 -15.27 3.44
CA LEU A 72 -4.55 -16.07 2.61
C LEU A 72 -3.12 -15.53 2.66
N CYS A 73 -2.93 -14.21 2.60
CA CYS A 73 -1.61 -13.60 2.76
C CYS A 73 -0.99 -13.90 4.13
N ASP A 74 -1.77 -13.85 5.20
CA ASP A 74 -1.35 -14.27 6.55
C ASP A 74 -0.95 -15.75 6.56
N LYS A 75 -1.74 -16.63 5.94
CA LYS A 75 -1.53 -18.07 5.89
C LYS A 75 -0.28 -18.46 5.10
N TYR A 76 -0.08 -17.85 3.94
CA TYR A 76 1.00 -18.20 3.00
C TYR A 76 2.26 -17.35 3.16
N GLY A 77 2.25 -16.34 4.02
CA GLY A 77 3.40 -15.47 4.26
C GLY A 77 3.71 -14.57 3.06
N ILE A 78 2.71 -13.88 2.53
CA ILE A 78 2.84 -12.77 1.56
C ILE A 78 2.67 -11.46 2.32
N TYR A 79 3.63 -10.58 2.24
CA TYR A 79 3.50 -9.22 2.78
C TYR A 79 2.53 -8.40 1.94
N VAL A 80 1.78 -7.53 2.59
CA VAL A 80 0.77 -6.68 1.95
C VAL A 80 1.09 -5.21 2.16
N GLN A 81 1.08 -4.46 1.07
CA GLN A 81 0.89 -3.01 1.04
C GLN A 81 -0.59 -2.76 0.81
N ASP A 82 -1.29 -2.42 1.87
CA ASP A 82 -2.72 -2.14 1.79
C ASP A 82 -2.95 -0.70 1.33
N GLU A 83 -3.83 -0.51 0.36
CA GLU A 83 -4.03 0.79 -0.27
C GLU A 83 -5.47 1.26 -0.15
N ALA A 84 -5.62 2.53 0.26
CA ALA A 84 -6.92 3.16 0.34
C ALA A 84 -7.50 3.44 -1.05
N ASN A 85 -8.82 3.33 -1.18
CA ASN A 85 -9.52 3.53 -2.44
C ASN A 85 -9.66 5.02 -2.81
N ILE A 86 -8.52 5.69 -2.93
CA ILE A 86 -8.42 7.07 -3.40
C ILE A 86 -7.63 7.09 -4.70
N GLU A 87 -8.35 7.24 -5.79
CA GLU A 87 -7.85 7.35 -7.15
C GLU A 87 -8.64 8.46 -7.83
N SER A 88 -7.98 9.51 -8.30
CA SER A 88 -8.65 10.63 -8.94
C SER A 88 -7.87 11.23 -10.11
N HIS A 89 -7.09 10.40 -10.79
CA HIS A 89 -6.23 10.81 -11.92
C HIS A 89 -6.96 11.61 -12.98
N GLY A 90 -8.23 11.29 -13.26
CA GLY A 90 -9.09 12.05 -14.18
C GLY A 90 -9.39 13.49 -13.74
N TYR A 91 -9.18 13.82 -12.46
CA TYR A 91 -9.30 15.18 -11.90
C TYR A 91 -7.95 15.84 -11.64
N TYR A 92 -6.88 15.30 -12.18
CA TYR A 92 -5.56 15.90 -12.18
C TYR A 92 -4.69 15.70 -10.94
N TYR A 93 -3.39 15.81 -11.22
CA TYR A 93 -2.30 15.84 -10.25
C TYR A 93 -2.00 17.23 -9.69
N GLY A 94 -2.42 18.29 -10.38
CA GLY A 94 -2.07 19.67 -10.09
C GLY A 94 -3.01 20.35 -9.11
N LYS A 95 -3.16 21.64 -9.30
CA LYS A 95 -3.96 22.51 -8.42
C LYS A 95 -5.45 22.16 -8.40
N GLU A 96 -5.96 21.54 -9.45
CA GLU A 96 -7.35 21.09 -9.57
C GLU A 96 -7.62 19.75 -8.88
N SER A 97 -6.58 19.08 -8.39
CA SER A 97 -6.74 17.80 -7.68
C SER A 97 -7.68 17.94 -6.48
N LEU A 98 -8.56 16.95 -6.30
CA LEU A 98 -9.45 16.84 -5.14
C LEU A 98 -8.71 16.72 -3.78
N SER A 99 -7.41 16.51 -3.83
CA SER A 99 -6.58 16.46 -2.63
C SER A 99 -6.28 17.83 -2.01
N HIS A 100 -6.57 18.95 -2.71
CA HIS A 100 -6.35 20.31 -2.23
C HIS A 100 -7.56 20.93 -1.51
N PRO A 101 -8.81 20.88 -2.05
CA PRO A 101 -9.95 21.50 -1.40
C PRO A 101 -10.26 20.86 -0.06
N ILE A 102 -10.42 21.68 0.98
CA ILE A 102 -10.64 21.23 2.36
C ILE A 102 -11.94 20.44 2.51
N GLU A 103 -12.91 20.69 1.68
CA GLU A 103 -14.23 20.04 1.65
C GLU A 103 -14.11 18.54 1.37
N TRP A 104 -13.04 18.10 0.68
CA TRP A 104 -12.74 16.69 0.39
C TRP A 104 -11.91 16.02 1.47
N MET A 105 -11.38 16.79 2.44
CA MET A 105 -10.54 16.22 3.51
C MET A 105 -11.25 15.13 4.31
N PRO A 106 -12.53 15.30 4.74
CA PRO A 106 -13.23 14.24 5.48
C PRO A 106 -13.31 12.94 4.69
N ALA A 107 -13.56 12.99 3.38
CA ALA A 107 -13.63 11.80 2.54
C ALA A 107 -12.26 11.10 2.39
N HIS A 108 -11.16 11.85 2.28
CA HIS A 108 -9.81 11.26 2.26
C HIS A 108 -9.48 10.57 3.58
N VAL A 109 -9.73 11.26 4.69
CA VAL A 109 -9.47 10.72 6.04
C VAL A 109 -10.32 9.47 6.28
N ASP A 110 -11.62 9.52 6.00
CA ASP A 110 -12.55 8.41 6.23
C ASP A 110 -12.13 7.15 5.47
N ARG A 111 -11.83 7.24 4.17
CA ARG A 111 -11.42 6.10 3.34
C ARG A 111 -10.13 5.46 3.86
N ILE A 112 -9.13 6.28 4.17
CA ILE A 112 -7.84 5.80 4.67
C ILE A 112 -8.01 5.17 6.06
N MET A 113 -8.73 5.81 6.96
CA MET A 113 -8.94 5.29 8.31
C MET A 113 -9.82 4.04 8.33
N ALA A 114 -10.83 3.93 7.46
CA ALA A 114 -11.63 2.72 7.30
C ALA A 114 -10.77 1.52 6.89
N MET A 115 -9.83 1.70 5.95
CA MET A 115 -8.85 0.67 5.59
C MET A 115 -8.01 0.27 6.81
N VAL A 116 -7.41 1.23 7.50
CA VAL A 116 -6.57 0.98 8.68
C VAL A 116 -7.34 0.22 9.75
N GLU A 117 -8.52 0.70 10.12
CA GLU A 117 -9.35 0.07 11.16
C GLU A 117 -9.75 -1.35 10.80
N ARG A 118 -10.10 -1.61 9.55
CA ARG A 118 -10.48 -2.93 9.06
C ARG A 118 -9.32 -3.93 9.11
N ASN A 119 -8.13 -3.50 8.69
CA ASN A 119 -7.04 -4.42 8.36
C ASN A 119 -5.85 -4.39 9.33
N LYS A 120 -5.86 -3.52 10.35
CA LYS A 120 -4.76 -3.38 11.32
C LYS A 120 -4.38 -4.68 12.06
N ASN A 121 -5.29 -5.64 12.17
CA ASN A 121 -5.05 -6.90 12.87
C ASN A 121 -4.46 -8.00 11.97
N HIS A 122 -4.27 -7.73 10.67
CA HIS A 122 -3.60 -8.65 9.76
C HIS A 122 -2.07 -8.48 9.86
N PRO A 123 -1.32 -9.51 10.30
CA PRO A 123 0.14 -9.44 10.39
C PRO A 123 0.81 -9.33 9.01
N CYS A 124 0.18 -9.78 7.94
CA CYS A 124 0.68 -9.63 6.57
C CYS A 124 0.75 -8.17 6.12
N VAL A 125 -0.11 -7.29 6.63
CA VAL A 125 -0.08 -5.87 6.28
C VAL A 125 1.13 -5.22 6.94
N ILE A 126 2.12 -4.81 6.15
CA ILE A 126 3.39 -4.25 6.63
C ILE A 126 3.56 -2.77 6.30
N MET A 127 2.70 -2.20 5.46
CA MET A 127 2.69 -0.77 5.14
C MET A 127 1.29 -0.31 4.73
N TRP A 128 1.01 0.97 4.95
CA TRP A 128 -0.22 1.64 4.55
C TRP A 128 0.03 2.55 3.37
N SER A 129 -0.68 2.35 2.27
CA SER A 129 -0.66 3.23 1.11
C SER A 129 -1.89 4.13 1.13
N LEU A 130 -1.65 5.44 1.06
CA LEU A 130 -2.71 6.44 1.25
C LEU A 130 -3.63 6.57 0.02
N GLY A 131 -3.20 6.07 -1.13
CA GLY A 131 -3.95 6.12 -2.37
C GLY A 131 -3.05 6.05 -3.59
N ASN A 132 -3.66 6.25 -4.76
CA ASN A 132 -2.97 6.25 -6.03
C ASN A 132 -3.39 7.45 -6.88
N GLU A 133 -2.44 8.06 -7.58
CA GLU A 133 -2.66 9.07 -8.64
C GLU A 133 -3.76 10.10 -8.33
N ALA A 134 -3.76 10.66 -7.12
CA ALA A 134 -4.79 11.59 -6.64
C ALA A 134 -4.23 12.96 -6.23
N GLY A 135 -2.99 13.28 -6.59
CA GLY A 135 -2.34 14.58 -6.37
C GLY A 135 -1.73 14.78 -4.99
N PRO A 136 -0.94 15.86 -4.80
CA PRO A 136 -0.07 16.05 -3.64
C PRO A 136 -0.69 16.92 -2.53
N GLY A 137 -2.01 17.02 -2.46
CA GLY A 137 -2.70 18.02 -1.66
C GLY A 137 -2.65 17.80 -0.15
N GLN A 138 -3.05 18.85 0.58
CA GLN A 138 -3.06 18.89 2.04
C GLN A 138 -3.94 17.80 2.70
N ASN A 139 -4.94 17.28 1.98
CA ASN A 139 -5.83 16.25 2.49
C ASN A 139 -5.06 14.96 2.79
N PHE A 140 -4.06 14.60 1.97
CA PHE A 140 -3.18 13.46 2.24
C PHE A 140 -2.25 13.71 3.43
N ARG A 141 -1.74 14.94 3.62
CA ARG A 141 -0.94 15.30 4.80
C ARG A 141 -1.75 15.16 6.10
N SER A 142 -3.02 15.55 6.05
CA SER A 142 -3.93 15.41 7.18
C SER A 142 -4.24 13.95 7.47
N ALA A 143 -4.52 13.17 6.44
CA ALA A 143 -4.79 11.74 6.56
C ALA A 143 -3.57 10.96 7.07
N GLU A 144 -2.36 11.27 6.60
CA GLU A 144 -1.12 10.64 7.08
C GLU A 144 -0.93 10.86 8.59
N LYS A 145 -1.14 12.07 9.09
CA LYS A 145 -1.09 12.37 10.53
C LYS A 145 -2.11 11.53 11.32
N MET A 146 -3.30 11.33 10.77
CA MET A 146 -4.33 10.49 11.41
C MET A 146 -3.91 9.02 11.44
N VAL A 147 -3.33 8.51 10.35
CA VAL A 147 -2.77 7.15 10.32
C VAL A 147 -1.70 6.99 11.38
N LYS A 148 -0.74 7.93 11.46
CA LYS A 148 0.33 7.89 12.47
C LYS A 148 -0.19 7.99 13.91
N ALA A 149 -1.20 8.79 14.14
CA ALA A 149 -1.85 8.86 15.46
C ALA A 149 -2.54 7.54 15.84
N ARG A 150 -2.96 6.74 14.87
CA ARG A 150 -3.68 5.48 15.07
C ARG A 150 -2.78 4.26 15.05
N ASP A 151 -1.80 4.22 14.15
CA ASP A 151 -0.88 3.10 13.97
C ASP A 151 0.52 3.58 13.58
N MET A 152 1.39 3.71 14.56
CA MET A 152 2.81 4.01 14.36
C MET A 152 3.65 2.76 14.02
N SER A 153 3.06 1.56 14.05
CA SER A 153 3.78 0.30 13.88
C SER A 153 4.07 -0.06 12.41
N ARG A 154 3.51 0.70 11.48
CA ARG A 154 3.68 0.52 10.04
C ARG A 154 4.08 1.82 9.36
N PRO A 155 5.00 1.77 8.39
CA PRO A 155 5.30 2.92 7.56
C PRO A 155 4.15 3.23 6.61
N THR A 156 4.09 4.50 6.23
CA THR A 156 3.18 5.02 5.21
C THR A 156 3.88 5.12 3.86
N HIS A 157 3.11 4.97 2.80
CA HIS A 157 3.48 5.14 1.40
C HIS A 157 2.41 5.98 0.70
N TYR A 158 2.81 6.78 -0.25
CA TYR A 158 1.94 7.40 -1.23
C TYR A 158 2.72 7.72 -2.49
N GLU A 159 2.24 7.28 -3.61
CA GLU A 159 2.89 7.36 -4.91
C GLU A 159 3.36 8.79 -5.22
N ARG A 160 4.67 8.94 -5.52
CA ARG A 160 5.40 10.19 -5.83
C ARG A 160 5.44 11.28 -4.75
N ASN A 161 4.66 11.20 -3.69
CA ASN A 161 4.58 12.24 -2.65
C ASN A 161 5.49 11.91 -1.46
N ASN A 162 6.78 11.77 -1.74
CA ASN A 162 7.79 11.29 -0.82
C ASN A 162 8.05 12.22 0.39
N ASP A 163 7.58 13.45 0.33
CA ASP A 163 7.68 14.43 1.42
C ASP A 163 6.54 14.32 2.47
N ILE A 164 5.55 13.45 2.20
CA ILE A 164 4.41 13.23 3.10
C ILE A 164 4.58 11.93 3.90
N VAL A 165 5.27 10.94 3.36
CA VAL A 165 5.25 9.55 3.83
C VAL A 165 6.64 9.03 4.21
N ASP A 166 6.70 7.88 4.90
CA ASP A 166 7.95 7.27 5.33
C ASP A 166 8.71 6.57 4.21
N LEU A 167 8.00 6.01 3.22
CA LEU A 167 8.55 5.24 2.12
C LEU A 167 8.44 6.01 0.81
N GLY A 168 9.58 6.45 0.30
CA GLY A 168 9.64 7.07 -1.02
C GLY A 168 9.37 6.08 -2.15
N SER A 169 8.76 6.58 -3.21
CA SER A 169 8.48 5.81 -4.43
C SER A 169 8.62 6.65 -5.68
N ASN A 170 8.74 5.98 -6.80
CA ASN A 170 8.61 6.59 -8.12
C ASN A 170 7.90 5.62 -9.05
N GLN A 171 6.87 6.11 -9.73
CA GLN A 171 6.13 5.35 -10.72
C GLN A 171 6.94 5.28 -12.03
N TYR A 172 7.00 4.10 -12.64
CA TYR A 172 7.71 3.85 -13.89
C TYR A 172 9.17 4.37 -13.88
N PRO A 173 10.00 4.01 -12.85
CA PRO A 173 11.35 4.53 -12.76
C PRO A 173 12.23 4.02 -13.90
N SER A 174 13.10 4.89 -14.43
CA SER A 174 14.14 4.45 -15.34
C SER A 174 15.22 3.63 -14.61
N VAL A 175 15.96 2.83 -15.34
CA VAL A 175 17.12 2.08 -14.79
C VAL A 175 18.14 3.03 -14.17
N ASP A 176 18.39 4.17 -14.81
CA ASP A 176 19.37 5.15 -14.31
C ASP A 176 18.88 5.83 -13.03
N TRP A 177 17.59 6.17 -12.95
CA TRP A 177 17.02 6.67 -11.71
C TRP A 177 17.17 5.64 -10.57
N THR A 178 16.85 4.37 -10.83
CA THR A 178 16.98 3.30 -9.85
C THR A 178 18.43 3.12 -9.37
N ARG A 179 19.40 3.21 -10.29
CA ARG A 179 20.83 3.17 -9.94
C ARG A 179 21.25 4.35 -9.08
N SER A 180 20.79 5.57 -9.42
CA SER A 180 21.13 6.77 -8.65
C SER A 180 20.62 6.71 -7.21
N MET A 181 19.43 6.17 -7.01
CA MET A 181 18.86 5.98 -5.67
C MET A 181 19.61 4.93 -4.85
N ALA A 182 20.13 3.89 -5.48
CA ALA A 182 20.92 2.85 -4.81
C ALA A 182 22.34 3.34 -4.41
N GLY A 183 22.87 4.37 -5.06
CA GLY A 183 24.18 4.95 -4.76
C GLY A 183 24.18 6.02 -3.65
N ASN A 184 23.04 6.54 -3.31
CA ASN A 184 22.88 7.57 -2.27
C ASN A 184 22.65 6.91 -0.88
N LYS A 185 23.67 6.20 -0.40
CA LYS A 185 23.75 5.69 0.97
C LYS A 185 24.58 6.61 1.85
#